data_96cc1c0df34311eeb2c45a6555531cf6
#
_entry.id   96cc1c0df34311eeb2c45a6555531cf6
#
_cell.length_a   1.000
_cell.length_b   1.000
_cell.length_c   1.000
_cell.angle_alpha   90.00
_cell.angle_beta   90.00
_cell.angle_gamma   90.00
#
_symmetry.space_group_name_H-M   'P 1'
#
loop_
_entity.id
_entity.type
_entity.pdbx_description
1 polymer ?
#
loop_
_entity_poly.entity_id
_entity_poly.type
_entity_poly.pdbx_seq_one_letter_code
_entity_poly.pdbx_strand_id
1 'polypeptide(L)'
;LRGNSSSPVRFNGFVPERNRIGAEHTVMSDAGGLFTPVLGLTYAAAYLGVGSGAFEIASDVGNQRYASGSRRLDTPVNQRRMAELATKIEAAQTMLHAAAATFDQGKLTSMLPILQAKVTCSETAVEVTQELMTMFGGTAFAARLPFERYFRDARAGMIMALPNEQAYDGIAAGLFPKED
;
A
#
# COMPACT_ATOMS: atom_id res chain seq x y z
N LEU A 1 -8.92 -8.67 7.33
CA LEU A 1 -7.56 -9.27 7.39
C LEU A 1 -7.55 -10.63 8.11
N ARG A 2 -8.40 -11.57 7.68
CA ARG A 2 -8.46 -12.91 8.31
C ARG A 2 -7.20 -13.74 8.07
N GLY A 3 -6.40 -13.41 7.06
CA GLY A 3 -5.12 -14.06 6.76
C GLY A 3 -3.93 -13.50 7.57
N ASN A 4 -4.14 -12.44 8.32
CA ASN A 4 -3.10 -11.83 9.16
C ASN A 4 -3.26 -12.33 10.60
N SER A 5 -2.26 -13.08 11.07
CA SER A 5 -2.23 -13.64 12.43
C SER A 5 -1.52 -12.73 13.43
N SER A 6 -1.61 -11.41 13.27
CA SER A 6 -1.04 -10.46 14.24
C SER A 6 -1.70 -10.63 15.61
N SER A 7 -0.95 -11.13 16.55
CA SER A 7 -1.39 -11.40 17.94
C SER A 7 -0.24 -11.24 18.90
N PRO A 8 -0.52 -11.00 20.19
CA PRO A 8 0.52 -11.06 21.23
C PRO A 8 1.20 -12.42 21.22
N VAL A 9 2.52 -12.43 21.28
CA VAL A 9 3.33 -13.65 21.35
C VAL A 9 4.10 -13.66 22.67
N ARG A 10 4.02 -14.77 23.38
CA ARG A 10 4.83 -15.00 24.60
C ARG A 10 5.99 -15.90 24.24
N PHE A 11 7.21 -15.41 24.42
CA PHE A 11 8.43 -16.18 24.27
C PHE A 11 8.83 -16.76 25.63
N ASN A 12 9.13 -18.06 25.67
CA ASN A 12 9.70 -18.75 26.82
C ASN A 12 10.73 -19.73 26.30
N GLY A 13 12.02 -19.40 26.47
CA GLY A 13 13.11 -20.19 25.96
C GLY A 13 14.47 -19.53 26.20
N PHE A 14 15.52 -20.27 25.95
CA PHE A 14 16.89 -19.79 26.01
C PHE A 14 17.44 -19.55 24.63
N VAL A 15 17.98 -18.36 24.38
CA VAL A 15 18.69 -18.01 23.15
C VAL A 15 20.15 -17.80 23.47
N PRO A 16 21.08 -18.61 22.92
CA PRO A 16 22.50 -18.42 23.12
C PRO A 16 22.98 -17.05 22.64
N GLU A 17 23.91 -16.43 23.38
CA GLU A 17 24.48 -15.12 23.06
C GLU A 17 25.04 -15.04 21.60
N ARG A 18 25.63 -16.14 21.10
CA ARG A 18 26.13 -16.23 19.72
C ARG A 18 25.05 -16.03 18.63
N ASN A 19 23.78 -16.12 18.99
CA ASN A 19 22.66 -15.91 18.08
C ASN A 19 22.14 -14.46 18.11
N ARG A 20 22.77 -13.60 18.92
CA ARG A 20 22.43 -12.18 18.94
C ARG A 20 22.83 -11.52 17.63
N ILE A 21 21.95 -10.69 17.07
CA ILE A 21 22.21 -9.87 15.89
C ILE A 21 22.50 -8.45 16.35
N GLY A 22 23.70 -7.95 16.04
CA GLY A 22 24.15 -6.61 16.44
C GLY A 22 24.53 -6.49 17.92
N ALA A 23 24.86 -5.29 18.35
CA ALA A 23 25.10 -4.97 19.75
C ALA A 23 23.79 -4.85 20.54
N GLU A 24 23.88 -4.76 21.86
CA GLU A 24 22.70 -4.59 22.70
C GLU A 24 22.00 -3.28 22.38
N HIS A 25 20.68 -3.33 22.20
CA HIS A 25 19.82 -2.20 21.83
C HIS A 25 20.07 -1.56 20.44
N THR A 26 20.88 -2.19 19.55
CA THR A 26 21.25 -1.58 18.27
C THR A 26 20.54 -2.19 17.05
N VAL A 27 19.64 -3.16 17.24
CA VAL A 27 18.99 -3.86 16.10
C VAL A 27 18.33 -2.91 15.10
N MET A 28 17.72 -1.84 15.56
CA MET A 28 17.07 -0.86 14.68
C MET A 28 18.06 0.07 13.96
N SER A 29 19.23 0.33 14.55
CA SER A 29 20.30 1.09 13.88
C SER A 29 21.13 0.18 12.97
N ASP A 30 21.47 -1.01 13.41
CA ASP A 30 22.37 -1.91 12.69
C ASP A 30 21.67 -2.59 11.49
N ALA A 31 20.41 -3.02 11.67
CA ALA A 31 19.59 -3.58 10.60
C ALA A 31 18.76 -2.53 9.88
N GLY A 32 18.63 -1.31 10.44
CA GLY A 32 17.71 -0.26 9.94
C GLY A 32 18.06 0.22 8.54
N GLY A 33 19.35 0.26 8.20
CA GLY A 33 19.79 0.68 6.88
C GLY A 33 19.31 -0.21 5.71
N LEU A 34 19.08 -1.49 5.97
CA LEU A 34 18.55 -2.43 4.98
C LEU A 34 17.09 -2.79 5.27
N PHE A 35 16.77 -3.13 6.51
CA PHE A 35 15.46 -3.66 6.90
C PHE A 35 14.33 -2.65 6.71
N THR A 36 14.52 -1.41 7.17
CA THR A 36 13.47 -0.39 7.12
C THR A 36 13.12 0.03 5.68
N PRO A 37 14.09 0.28 4.77
CA PRO A 37 13.78 0.54 3.37
C PRO A 37 13.04 -0.61 2.68
N VAL A 38 13.53 -1.84 2.84
CA VAL A 38 12.92 -3.04 2.23
C VAL A 38 11.48 -3.22 2.75
N LEU A 39 11.28 -3.08 4.05
CA LEU A 39 9.94 -3.17 4.65
C LEU A 39 9.01 -2.10 4.08
N GLY A 40 9.46 -0.84 4.01
CA GLY A 40 8.67 0.26 3.45
C GLY A 40 8.26 0.02 2.00
N LEU A 41 9.20 -0.40 1.15
CA LEU A 41 8.95 -0.70 -0.27
C LEU A 41 8.02 -1.89 -0.46
N THR A 42 8.21 -2.98 0.31
CA THR A 42 7.35 -4.17 0.19
C THR A 42 5.92 -3.91 0.65
N TYR A 43 5.71 -3.13 1.70
CA TYR A 43 4.36 -2.70 2.10
C TYR A 43 3.74 -1.78 1.06
N ALA A 44 4.49 -0.81 0.52
CA ALA A 44 4.00 0.06 -0.56
C ALA A 44 3.53 -0.78 -1.76
N ALA A 45 4.35 -1.74 -2.21
CA ALA A 45 4.02 -2.63 -3.32
C ALA A 45 2.79 -3.50 -3.03
N ALA A 46 2.70 -4.09 -1.83
CA ALA A 46 1.58 -4.94 -1.44
C ALA A 46 0.25 -4.18 -1.45
N TYR A 47 0.21 -2.96 -0.89
CA TYR A 47 -1.02 -2.18 -0.86
C TYR A 47 -1.39 -1.59 -2.22
N LEU A 48 -0.41 -1.15 -3.01
CA LEU A 48 -0.70 -0.76 -4.39
C LEU A 48 -1.28 -1.93 -5.18
N GLY A 49 -0.76 -3.16 -4.97
CA GLY A 49 -1.29 -4.40 -5.56
C GLY A 49 -2.74 -4.67 -5.16
N VAL A 50 -3.15 -4.34 -3.92
CA VAL A 50 -4.56 -4.41 -3.50
C VAL A 50 -5.43 -3.46 -4.34
N GLY A 51 -5.00 -2.21 -4.52
CA GLY A 51 -5.71 -1.23 -5.35
C GLY A 51 -5.78 -1.64 -6.81
N SER A 52 -4.65 -2.05 -7.39
CA SER A 52 -4.54 -2.48 -8.80
C SER A 52 -5.38 -3.72 -9.08
N GLY A 53 -5.33 -4.73 -8.20
CA GLY A 53 -6.15 -5.93 -8.35
C GLY A 53 -7.65 -5.65 -8.25
N ALA A 54 -8.07 -4.73 -7.39
CA ALA A 54 -9.46 -4.27 -7.33
C ALA A 54 -9.87 -3.58 -8.64
N PHE A 55 -8.99 -2.75 -9.21
CA PHE A 55 -9.22 -2.04 -10.48
C PHE A 55 -9.35 -3.01 -11.66
N GLU A 56 -8.49 -4.03 -11.76
CA GLU A 56 -8.56 -5.06 -12.80
C GLU A 56 -9.90 -5.79 -12.77
N ILE A 57 -10.32 -6.26 -11.59
CA ILE A 57 -11.63 -6.92 -11.42
C ILE A 57 -12.77 -5.97 -11.78
N ALA A 58 -12.66 -4.69 -11.41
CA ALA A 58 -13.67 -3.69 -11.75
C ALA A 58 -13.77 -3.48 -13.27
N SER A 59 -12.63 -3.48 -13.97
CA SER A 59 -12.59 -3.42 -15.44
C SER A 59 -13.29 -4.62 -16.05
N ASP A 60 -13.00 -5.82 -15.59
CA ASP A 60 -13.60 -7.04 -16.12
C ASP A 60 -15.11 -7.10 -15.87
N VAL A 61 -15.51 -6.89 -14.60
CA VAL A 61 -16.94 -6.92 -14.22
C VAL A 61 -17.72 -5.77 -14.86
N GLY A 62 -17.12 -4.59 -14.93
CA GLY A 62 -17.72 -3.40 -15.52
C GLY A 62 -17.94 -3.51 -17.03
N ASN A 63 -17.16 -4.36 -17.72
CA ASN A 63 -17.31 -4.68 -19.13
C ASN A 63 -18.29 -5.82 -19.41
N GLN A 64 -18.75 -6.55 -18.40
CA GLN A 64 -19.79 -7.58 -18.61
C GLN A 64 -21.11 -6.96 -18.99
N ARG A 65 -21.81 -7.59 -19.99
CA ARG A 65 -23.11 -7.13 -20.44
C ARG A 65 -24.22 -7.57 -19.48
N TYR A 66 -25.09 -6.65 -19.17
CA TYR A 66 -26.35 -6.97 -18.50
C TYR A 66 -27.33 -7.64 -19.46
N ALA A 67 -28.46 -8.14 -18.93
CA ALA A 67 -29.54 -8.66 -19.75
C ALA A 67 -30.12 -7.62 -20.74
N SER A 68 -30.01 -6.33 -20.42
CA SER A 68 -30.33 -5.20 -21.30
C SER A 68 -29.38 -5.01 -22.48
N GLY A 69 -28.25 -5.72 -22.51
CA GLY A 69 -27.17 -5.55 -23.48
C GLY A 69 -26.17 -4.43 -23.14
N SER A 70 -26.46 -3.53 -22.21
CA SER A 70 -25.56 -2.47 -21.76
C SER A 70 -24.48 -2.99 -20.79
N ARG A 71 -23.41 -2.24 -20.63
CA ARG A 71 -22.33 -2.49 -19.65
C ARG A 71 -22.28 -1.35 -18.64
N ARG A 72 -21.74 -1.60 -17.44
CA ARG A 72 -21.52 -0.55 -16.45
C ARG A 72 -20.56 0.54 -16.97
N LEU A 73 -19.56 0.14 -17.75
CA LEU A 73 -18.58 1.05 -18.35
C LEU A 73 -19.06 1.74 -19.63
N ASP A 74 -20.31 1.56 -20.06
CA ASP A 74 -20.86 2.34 -21.19
C ASP A 74 -21.21 3.79 -20.80
N THR A 75 -21.27 4.12 -19.50
CA THR A 75 -21.60 5.46 -19.04
C THR A 75 -20.34 6.35 -18.98
N PRO A 76 -20.40 7.60 -19.53
CA PRO A 76 -19.23 8.51 -19.50
C PRO A 76 -18.69 8.77 -18.10
N VAL A 77 -19.56 8.83 -17.07
CA VAL A 77 -19.15 9.07 -15.69
C VAL A 77 -18.30 7.93 -15.14
N ASN A 78 -18.64 6.66 -15.46
CA ASN A 78 -17.86 5.51 -15.01
C ASN A 78 -16.55 5.38 -15.79
N GLN A 79 -16.55 5.66 -17.10
CA GLN A 79 -15.33 5.71 -17.91
C GLN A 79 -14.35 6.74 -17.37
N ARG A 80 -14.84 7.94 -17.04
CA ARG A 80 -14.01 8.99 -16.44
C ARG A 80 -13.44 8.56 -15.10
N ARG A 81 -14.25 8.00 -14.20
CA ARG A 81 -13.76 7.46 -12.91
C ARG A 81 -12.66 6.43 -13.10
N MET A 82 -12.86 5.47 -13.99
CA MET A 82 -11.84 4.45 -14.27
C MET A 82 -10.54 5.08 -14.80
N ALA A 83 -10.62 6.08 -15.66
CA ALA A 83 -9.46 6.79 -16.18
C ALA A 83 -8.70 7.55 -15.07
N GLU A 84 -9.43 8.22 -14.18
CA GLU A 84 -8.85 8.91 -13.02
C GLU A 84 -8.13 7.92 -12.08
N LEU A 85 -8.76 6.78 -11.78
CA LEU A 85 -8.17 5.74 -10.94
C LEU A 85 -6.94 5.10 -11.60
N ALA A 86 -6.99 4.79 -12.89
CA ALA A 86 -5.85 4.27 -13.64
C ALA A 86 -4.65 5.23 -13.58
N THR A 87 -4.89 6.53 -13.75
CA THR A 87 -3.85 7.56 -13.68
C THR A 87 -3.20 7.61 -12.30
N LYS A 88 -3.98 7.49 -11.22
CA LYS A 88 -3.44 7.48 -9.85
C LYS A 88 -2.62 6.23 -9.56
N ILE A 89 -3.08 5.07 -10.01
CA ILE A 89 -2.33 3.81 -9.88
C ILE A 89 -0.98 3.93 -10.58
N GLU A 90 -0.96 4.42 -11.82
CA GLU A 90 0.26 4.60 -12.60
C GLU A 90 1.25 5.58 -11.94
N ALA A 91 0.74 6.70 -11.42
CA ALA A 91 1.56 7.67 -10.69
C ALA A 91 2.19 7.06 -9.42
N ALA A 92 1.39 6.32 -8.63
CA ALA A 92 1.88 5.63 -7.44
C ALA A 92 2.91 4.55 -7.79
N GLN A 93 2.69 3.79 -8.86
CA GLN A 93 3.61 2.76 -9.35
C GLN A 93 4.93 3.35 -9.81
N THR A 94 4.88 4.45 -10.54
CA THR A 94 6.08 5.18 -10.99
C THR A 94 6.91 5.68 -9.80
N MET A 95 6.26 6.24 -8.78
CA MET A 95 6.94 6.70 -7.57
C MET A 95 7.57 5.53 -6.80
N LEU A 96 6.85 4.41 -6.67
CA LEU A 96 7.36 3.20 -6.03
C LEU A 96 8.60 2.65 -6.75
N HIS A 97 8.54 2.54 -8.07
CA HIS A 97 9.67 2.05 -8.87
C HIS A 97 10.87 2.99 -8.79
N ALA A 98 10.67 4.30 -8.78
CA ALA A 98 11.75 5.27 -8.63
C ALA A 98 12.43 5.14 -7.26
N ALA A 99 11.65 4.97 -6.18
CA ALA A 99 12.19 4.76 -4.84
C ALA A 99 12.98 3.44 -4.74
N ALA A 100 12.43 2.35 -5.30
CA ALA A 100 13.09 1.05 -5.34
C ALA A 100 14.41 1.11 -6.15
N ALA A 101 14.41 1.72 -7.33
CA ALA A 101 15.60 1.88 -8.15
C ALA A 101 16.68 2.70 -7.44
N THR A 102 16.30 3.74 -6.69
CA THR A 102 17.24 4.54 -5.89
C THR A 102 17.89 3.70 -4.80
N PHE A 103 17.11 2.84 -4.14
CA PHE A 103 17.61 1.90 -3.15
C PHE A 103 18.56 0.85 -3.76
N ASP A 104 18.16 0.20 -4.85
CA ASP A 104 18.96 -0.83 -5.52
C ASP A 104 20.30 -0.32 -6.04
N GLN A 105 20.36 0.95 -6.43
CA GLN A 105 21.60 1.61 -6.88
C GLN A 105 22.50 2.07 -5.72
N GLY A 106 22.10 1.84 -4.47
CA GLY A 106 22.84 2.32 -3.31
C GLY A 106 22.88 3.86 -3.18
N LYS A 107 21.92 4.55 -3.84
CA LYS A 107 21.84 6.03 -3.87
C LYS A 107 20.86 6.60 -2.84
N LEU A 108 20.33 5.78 -1.96
CA LEU A 108 19.38 6.22 -0.95
C LEU A 108 20.12 7.03 0.13
N THR A 109 19.98 8.34 0.12
CA THR A 109 20.58 9.24 1.10
C THR A 109 19.69 9.52 2.31
N SER A 110 18.38 9.20 2.19
CA SER A 110 17.41 9.36 3.26
C SER A 110 16.20 8.45 3.04
N MET A 111 15.39 8.29 4.06
CA MET A 111 14.12 7.53 3.97
C MET A 111 13.01 8.25 3.20
N LEU A 112 13.20 9.53 2.84
CA LEU A 112 12.18 10.38 2.24
C LEU A 112 11.48 9.75 1.01
N PRO A 113 12.20 9.25 -0.03
CA PRO A 113 11.55 8.66 -1.20
C PRO A 113 10.70 7.43 -0.85
N ILE A 114 11.14 6.63 0.12
CA ILE A 114 10.44 5.41 0.55
C ILE A 114 9.18 5.74 1.33
N LEU A 115 9.25 6.71 2.24
CA LEU A 115 8.08 7.16 3.00
C LEU A 115 7.03 7.77 2.07
N GLN A 116 7.44 8.60 1.12
CA GLN A 116 6.56 9.16 0.10
C GLN A 116 5.89 8.08 -0.76
N ALA A 117 6.65 7.10 -1.25
CA ALA A 117 6.11 5.98 -2.01
C ALA A 117 5.12 5.15 -1.16
N LYS A 118 5.45 4.87 0.11
CA LYS A 118 4.59 4.10 1.03
C LYS A 118 3.26 4.80 1.26
N VAL A 119 3.27 6.08 1.55
CA VAL A 119 2.06 6.87 1.77
C VAL A 119 1.22 6.92 0.50
N THR A 120 1.83 7.32 -0.63
CA THR A 120 1.13 7.43 -1.92
C THR A 120 0.48 6.11 -2.33
N CYS A 121 1.20 5.00 -2.24
CA CYS A 121 0.66 3.68 -2.61
C CYS A 121 -0.51 3.25 -1.72
N SER A 122 -0.40 3.43 -0.41
CA SER A 122 -1.46 3.03 0.52
C SER A 122 -2.71 3.91 0.41
N GLU A 123 -2.55 5.21 0.22
CA GLU A 123 -3.67 6.14 0.01
C GLU A 123 -4.35 5.92 -1.34
N THR A 124 -3.58 5.70 -2.40
CA THR A 124 -4.11 5.33 -3.71
C THR A 124 -4.95 4.04 -3.63
N ALA A 125 -4.47 3.02 -2.92
CA ALA A 125 -5.23 1.77 -2.75
C ALA A 125 -6.56 2.00 -2.02
N VAL A 126 -6.56 2.82 -0.98
CA VAL A 126 -7.79 3.20 -0.24
C VAL A 126 -8.75 3.95 -1.15
N GLU A 127 -8.28 4.95 -1.88
CA GLU A 127 -9.10 5.73 -2.78
C GLU A 127 -9.70 4.87 -3.90
N VAL A 128 -8.86 4.06 -4.57
CA VAL A 128 -9.31 3.15 -5.64
C VAL A 128 -10.41 2.24 -5.14
N THR A 129 -10.18 1.55 -4.02
CA THR A 129 -11.17 0.59 -3.50
C THR A 129 -12.44 1.28 -3.03
N GLN A 130 -12.38 2.47 -2.46
CA GLN A 130 -13.55 3.27 -2.06
C GLN A 130 -14.37 3.72 -3.27
N GLU A 131 -13.73 4.25 -4.31
CA GLU A 131 -14.41 4.70 -5.53
C GLU A 131 -15.07 3.53 -6.26
N LEU A 132 -14.42 2.36 -6.28
CA LEU A 132 -15.00 1.15 -6.87
C LEU A 132 -16.23 0.66 -6.07
N MET A 133 -16.19 0.71 -4.73
CA MET A 133 -17.40 0.42 -3.91
C MET A 133 -18.55 1.36 -4.27
N THR A 134 -18.27 2.65 -4.45
CA THR A 134 -19.26 3.66 -4.87
C THR A 134 -19.80 3.38 -6.28
N MET A 135 -18.91 3.08 -7.22
CA MET A 135 -19.28 2.81 -8.62
C MET A 135 -20.14 1.55 -8.79
N PHE A 136 -19.84 0.49 -8.03
CA PHE A 136 -20.58 -0.77 -8.09
C PHE A 136 -21.80 -0.79 -7.17
N GLY A 137 -21.89 0.12 -6.18
CA GLY A 137 -23.01 0.25 -5.27
C GLY A 137 -23.31 -1.05 -4.52
N GLY A 138 -24.59 -1.40 -4.36
CA GLY A 138 -24.99 -2.64 -3.65
C GLY A 138 -24.38 -3.92 -4.23
N THR A 139 -24.03 -3.93 -5.51
CA THR A 139 -23.36 -5.09 -6.15
C THR A 139 -21.97 -5.34 -5.57
N ALA A 140 -21.28 -4.29 -5.09
CA ALA A 140 -19.96 -4.40 -4.49
C ALA A 140 -19.95 -5.23 -3.19
N PHE A 141 -21.09 -5.35 -2.50
CA PHE A 141 -21.24 -6.16 -1.29
C PHE A 141 -21.64 -7.61 -1.56
N ALA A 142 -21.86 -7.97 -2.84
CA ALA A 142 -22.23 -9.35 -3.20
C ALA A 142 -21.05 -10.30 -2.94
N ALA A 143 -21.26 -11.39 -2.20
CA ALA A 143 -20.20 -12.34 -1.82
C ALA A 143 -19.42 -12.95 -3.00
N ARG A 144 -20.01 -12.94 -4.21
CA ARG A 144 -19.37 -13.41 -5.46
C ARG A 144 -18.29 -12.45 -5.98
N LEU A 145 -18.29 -11.20 -5.53
CA LEU A 145 -17.33 -10.16 -5.94
C LEU A 145 -16.46 -9.77 -4.75
N PRO A 146 -15.15 -9.59 -4.95
CA PRO A 146 -14.23 -9.38 -3.82
C PRO A 146 -14.07 -7.91 -3.41
N PHE A 147 -14.89 -6.98 -3.90
CA PHE A 147 -14.70 -5.53 -3.68
C PHE A 147 -14.67 -5.15 -2.19
N GLU A 148 -15.59 -5.70 -1.36
CA GLU A 148 -15.61 -5.39 0.07
C GLU A 148 -14.35 -5.92 0.79
N ARG A 149 -13.78 -7.03 0.31
CA ARG A 149 -12.52 -7.55 0.82
C ARG A 149 -11.36 -6.60 0.49
N TYR A 150 -11.24 -6.21 -0.78
CA TYR A 150 -10.21 -5.24 -1.19
C TYR A 150 -10.33 -3.91 -0.45
N PHE A 151 -11.55 -3.41 -0.26
CA PHE A 151 -11.79 -2.19 0.51
C PHE A 151 -11.30 -2.31 1.96
N ARG A 152 -11.57 -3.42 2.64
CA ARG A 152 -11.09 -3.67 4.01
C ARG A 152 -9.57 -3.86 4.06
N ASP A 153 -9.02 -4.60 3.10
CA ASP A 153 -7.60 -4.90 3.06
C ASP A 153 -6.77 -3.63 2.77
N ALA A 154 -7.23 -2.77 1.87
CA ALA A 154 -6.58 -1.49 1.57
C ALA A 154 -6.45 -0.59 2.82
N ARG A 155 -7.47 -0.59 3.70
CA ARG A 155 -7.44 0.20 4.95
C ARG A 155 -6.28 -0.14 5.86
N ALA A 156 -5.82 -1.38 5.85
CA ALA A 156 -4.66 -1.77 6.64
C ALA A 156 -3.38 -1.04 6.22
N GLY A 157 -3.26 -0.64 4.96
CA GLY A 157 -2.11 0.12 4.45
C GLY A 157 -1.87 1.45 5.16
N MET A 158 -2.94 2.07 5.68
CA MET A 158 -2.86 3.33 6.41
C MET A 158 -2.21 3.19 7.79
N ILE A 159 -2.27 1.99 8.39
CA ILE A 159 -1.88 1.76 9.79
C ILE A 159 -0.78 0.70 9.96
N MET A 160 -0.49 -0.09 8.92
CA MET A 160 0.50 -1.17 8.99
C MET A 160 1.92 -0.69 8.65
N ALA A 161 2.90 -1.34 9.26
CA ALA A 161 4.34 -1.08 9.21
C ALA A 161 4.66 0.26 9.89
N LEU A 162 4.71 1.37 9.17
CA LEU A 162 4.70 2.71 9.73
C LEU A 162 3.34 3.31 9.41
N PRO A 163 2.52 3.70 10.41
CA PRO A 163 1.28 4.43 10.15
C PRO A 163 1.54 5.66 9.27
N ASN A 164 0.60 5.99 8.37
CA ASN A 164 0.79 7.13 7.47
C ASN A 164 1.03 8.45 8.21
N GLU A 165 0.39 8.67 9.36
CA GLU A 165 0.65 9.83 10.21
C GLU A 165 2.13 9.94 10.59
N GLN A 166 2.73 8.84 11.07
CA GLN A 166 4.15 8.82 11.41
C GLN A 166 5.06 8.92 10.17
N ALA A 167 4.61 8.37 9.03
CA ALA A 167 5.33 8.53 7.78
C ALA A 167 5.35 10.01 7.33
N TYR A 168 4.25 10.73 7.49
CA TYR A 168 4.19 12.16 7.24
C TYR A 168 5.08 12.96 8.17
N ASP A 169 5.17 12.60 9.46
CA ASP A 169 6.13 13.22 10.39
C ASP A 169 7.58 13.04 9.90
N GLY A 170 7.91 11.83 9.43
CA GLY A 170 9.23 11.55 8.85
C GLY A 170 9.49 12.31 7.54
N ILE A 171 8.47 12.45 6.68
CA ILE A 171 8.55 13.27 5.46
C ILE A 171 8.79 14.74 5.82
N ALA A 172 8.02 15.27 6.77
CA ALA A 172 8.15 16.65 7.22
C ALA A 172 9.55 16.93 7.81
N ALA A 173 10.07 16.02 8.63
CA ALA A 173 11.42 16.14 9.17
C ALA A 173 12.51 16.12 8.08
N GLY A 174 12.30 15.34 7.01
CA GLY A 174 13.22 15.31 5.87
C GLY A 174 13.16 16.55 4.98
N LEU A 175 11.98 17.18 4.87
CA LEU A 175 11.78 18.39 4.06
C LEU A 175 12.14 19.67 4.82
N PHE A 176 11.97 19.68 6.13
CA PHE A 176 12.13 20.84 7.01
C PHE A 176 13.03 20.47 8.19
N PRO A 177 14.33 20.16 7.95
CA PRO A 177 15.25 19.84 9.03
C PRO A 177 15.34 21.02 10.01
N LYS A 178 15.35 20.73 11.32
CA LYS A 178 15.61 21.77 12.32
C LYS A 178 17.08 22.17 12.23
N GLU A 179 17.33 23.45 12.19
CA GLU A 179 18.68 23.97 12.40
C GLU A 179 19.09 23.72 13.85
N ASP A 180 20.25 23.10 14.07
CA ASP A 180 20.85 22.86 15.39
C ASP A 180 21.39 24.17 15.99
#